data_47ac85237b142026a608c319e095e2ad
#
_entry.id   47ac85237b142026a608c319e095e2ad
#
_cell.length_a   1.000
_cell.length_b   1.000
_cell.length_c   1.000
_cell.angle_alpha   90.00
_cell.angle_beta   90.00
_cell.angle_gamma   90.00
#
_symmetry.space_group_name_H-M   'P 1'
#
loop_
_entity.id
_entity.type
_entity.pdbx_description
1 polymer ?
#
loop_
_entity_poly.entity_id
_entity_poly.type
_entity_poly.pdbx_seq_one_letter_code
_entity_poly.pdbx_strand_id
1 'polypeptide(L)'
;SIAMVYRKVLNDVLGHMDLKYDSMLSMSYAISKKVIEDIGYDILQNPILAQATLIEKGWRVHTSSAITKTSLNNISTNKNSFSGNELTKLEVREIKKNVKVLENWLQRKGDRGNYTDGGRKREIIEQLKIQKNYLRFHKGWGMKSSIYNGKQLSIIIPAQNEEATIKQVILEARKIEPKEIIVVINGSTDRTEEISKQLGATVIVYQEALGHDVGRAIGAQEAIGDILLFIDADFAIPAKDLHPLTQAVTDGVDIALNDLNLNLRFPLYIVNIYKYMLNIACNRKDLGVGSLVAVPHAISRKCLEGIGWDTLHTSCIAQVKAILEGYKVECVHYVDVMKPNRIRPHEHFATIGHPPAVLRITGDHLEGLSYLLKHRNFKDLFLF
;
A
#
# COMPACT_ATOMS: atom_id res chain seq x y z
N SER A 1 13.74 11.14 -11.10
CA SER A 1 13.88 9.93 -11.94
C SER A 1 13.33 8.73 -11.21
N ILE A 2 12.60 7.87 -11.91
CA ILE A 2 12.02 6.64 -11.39
C ILE A 2 13.11 5.67 -10.86
N ALA A 3 14.29 5.66 -11.48
CA ALA A 3 15.42 4.89 -11.00
C ALA A 3 15.83 5.25 -9.56
N MET A 4 15.68 6.50 -9.16
CA MET A 4 15.96 6.94 -7.78
C MET A 4 15.03 6.30 -6.75
N VAL A 5 13.78 6.01 -7.13
CA VAL A 5 12.82 5.32 -6.25
C VAL A 5 13.37 3.95 -5.85
N TYR A 6 13.79 3.15 -6.82
CA TYR A 6 14.33 1.80 -6.58
C TYR A 6 15.68 1.82 -5.84
N ARG A 7 16.55 2.83 -6.13
CA ARG A 7 17.79 3.02 -5.38
C ARG A 7 17.52 3.29 -3.91
N LYS A 8 16.55 4.18 -3.63
CA LYS A 8 16.16 4.50 -2.25
C LYS A 8 15.58 3.28 -1.53
N VAL A 9 14.70 2.53 -2.18
CA VAL A 9 14.14 1.29 -1.63
C VAL A 9 15.26 0.29 -1.32
N LEU A 10 16.20 0.06 -2.25
CA LEU A 10 17.28 -0.89 -2.04
C LEU A 10 18.18 -0.49 -0.86
N ASN A 11 18.59 0.78 -0.78
CA ASN A 11 19.41 1.26 0.34
C ASN A 11 18.66 1.15 1.66
N ASP A 12 17.36 1.43 1.67
CA ASP A 12 16.51 1.35 2.84
C ASP A 12 16.38 -0.09 3.37
N VAL A 13 16.07 -1.06 2.51
CA VAL A 13 15.95 -2.47 2.91
C VAL A 13 17.29 -3.10 3.33
N LEU A 14 18.40 -2.55 2.85
CA LEU A 14 19.74 -2.93 3.27
C LEU A 14 20.19 -2.24 4.58
N GLY A 15 19.34 -1.39 5.17
CA GLY A 15 19.63 -0.70 6.43
C GLY A 15 20.50 0.56 6.29
N HIS A 16 20.72 1.05 5.07
CA HIS A 16 21.56 2.22 4.77
C HIS A 16 20.74 3.43 4.32
N MET A 17 19.91 3.97 5.22
CA MET A 17 19.10 5.17 4.97
C MET A 17 19.93 6.41 4.67
N ASP A 18 21.17 6.47 5.17
CA ASP A 18 22.16 7.53 4.96
C ASP A 18 22.58 7.66 3.50
N LEU A 19 22.63 6.56 2.74
CA LEU A 19 22.92 6.56 1.31
C LEU A 19 21.82 7.18 0.46
N LYS A 20 20.61 7.35 0.98
CA LYS A 20 19.47 7.95 0.27
C LYS A 20 19.28 7.35 -1.15
N TYR A 21 19.64 8.12 -2.17
CA TYR A 21 19.52 7.76 -3.60
C TYR A 21 20.86 7.37 -4.25
N ASP A 22 21.93 7.29 -3.47
CA ASP A 22 23.27 7.01 -3.98
C ASP A 22 23.39 5.55 -4.40
N SER A 23 24.15 5.33 -5.47
CA SER A 23 24.29 4.01 -6.05
C SER A 23 25.61 3.92 -6.84
N MET A 24 26.23 2.76 -6.80
CA MET A 24 27.37 2.42 -7.66
C MET A 24 27.04 2.41 -9.17
N LEU A 25 25.77 2.54 -9.55
CA LEU A 25 25.38 2.88 -10.92
C LEU A 25 25.80 4.28 -11.34
N SER A 26 25.98 5.18 -10.35
CA SER A 26 26.51 6.51 -10.62
C SER A 26 28.01 6.40 -10.87
N MET A 27 28.51 6.96 -11.96
CA MET A 27 29.95 7.03 -12.21
C MET A 27 30.65 7.85 -11.11
N SER A 28 31.92 7.56 -10.85
CA SER A 28 32.76 8.13 -9.82
C SER A 28 32.56 7.50 -8.43
N TYR A 29 32.98 6.25 -8.32
CA TYR A 29 33.17 5.59 -7.03
C TYR A 29 34.58 4.99 -6.96
N ALA A 30 35.07 4.81 -5.76
CA ALA A 30 36.34 4.14 -5.48
C ALA A 30 36.09 2.93 -4.58
N ILE A 31 36.77 1.85 -4.84
CA ILE A 31 36.72 0.61 -4.06
C ILE A 31 38.15 0.25 -3.69
N SER A 32 38.39 -0.10 -2.43
CA SER A 32 39.71 -0.58 -2.02
C SER A 32 40.02 -1.95 -2.61
N LYS A 33 41.30 -2.23 -2.85
CA LYS A 33 41.77 -3.52 -3.38
C LYS A 33 41.29 -4.70 -2.51
N LYS A 34 41.38 -4.57 -1.19
CA LYS A 34 40.92 -5.58 -0.23
C LYS A 34 39.44 -5.93 -0.40
N VAL A 35 38.60 -4.94 -0.65
CA VAL A 35 37.16 -5.12 -0.88
C VAL A 35 36.92 -5.88 -2.17
N ILE A 36 37.63 -5.52 -3.26
CA ILE A 36 37.50 -6.20 -4.55
C ILE A 36 37.93 -7.66 -4.46
N GLU A 37 38.99 -7.94 -3.72
CA GLU A 37 39.49 -9.31 -3.48
C GLU A 37 38.45 -10.16 -2.71
N ASP A 38 37.66 -9.54 -1.81
CA ASP A 38 36.62 -10.23 -1.05
C ASP A 38 35.34 -10.50 -1.86
N ILE A 39 34.92 -9.56 -2.72
CA ILE A 39 33.66 -9.70 -3.48
C ILE A 39 33.85 -10.25 -4.88
N GLY A 40 35.08 -10.27 -5.41
CA GLY A 40 35.43 -10.66 -6.77
C GLY A 40 35.22 -9.54 -7.80
N TYR A 41 36.03 -9.58 -8.87
CA TYR A 41 35.95 -8.56 -9.93
C TYR A 41 34.68 -8.68 -10.77
N ASP A 42 34.19 -9.91 -10.98
CA ASP A 42 33.05 -10.17 -11.89
C ASP A 42 31.74 -9.53 -11.41
N ILE A 43 31.56 -9.38 -10.11
CA ILE A 43 30.37 -8.75 -9.53
C ILE A 43 30.24 -7.28 -9.94
N LEU A 44 31.34 -6.61 -10.28
CA LEU A 44 31.36 -5.21 -10.72
C LEU A 44 30.66 -5.00 -12.09
N GLN A 45 30.41 -6.07 -12.85
CA GLN A 45 29.58 -6.02 -14.06
C GLN A 45 28.12 -5.66 -13.72
N ASN A 46 27.71 -5.91 -12.48
CA ASN A 46 26.44 -5.47 -11.94
C ASN A 46 26.64 -4.57 -10.70
N PRO A 47 26.84 -3.26 -10.88
CA PRO A 47 27.15 -2.33 -9.80
C PRO A 47 26.10 -2.30 -8.67
N ILE A 48 24.83 -2.56 -8.97
CA ILE A 48 23.77 -2.61 -7.95
C ILE A 48 23.94 -3.86 -7.07
N LEU A 49 24.23 -5.01 -7.68
CA LEU A 49 24.50 -6.24 -6.94
C LEU A 49 25.79 -6.10 -6.12
N ALA A 50 26.82 -5.48 -6.69
CA ALA A 50 28.06 -5.19 -5.98
C ALA A 50 27.79 -4.35 -4.72
N GLN A 51 27.05 -3.26 -4.84
CA GLN A 51 26.68 -2.42 -3.69
C GLN A 51 25.91 -3.21 -2.63
N ALA A 52 24.90 -3.96 -3.01
CA ALA A 52 24.14 -4.79 -2.09
C ALA A 52 25.01 -5.80 -1.36
N THR A 53 25.89 -6.48 -2.11
CA THR A 53 26.84 -7.47 -1.55
C THR A 53 27.83 -6.82 -0.56
N LEU A 54 28.34 -5.64 -0.90
CA LEU A 54 29.23 -4.88 0.01
C LEU A 54 28.55 -4.58 1.33
N ILE A 55 27.33 -4.07 1.27
CA ILE A 55 26.54 -3.73 2.44
C ILE A 55 26.22 -4.99 3.27
N GLU A 56 25.76 -6.06 2.64
CA GLU A 56 25.42 -7.32 3.32
C GLU A 56 26.65 -8.01 3.97
N LYS A 57 27.84 -7.82 3.40
CA LYS A 57 29.10 -8.28 4.00
C LYS A 57 29.63 -7.36 5.09
N GLY A 58 28.95 -6.26 5.40
CA GLY A 58 29.34 -5.31 6.44
C GLY A 58 30.46 -4.34 6.04
N TRP A 59 30.78 -4.22 4.74
CA TRP A 59 31.70 -3.21 4.27
C TRP A 59 31.10 -1.81 4.38
N ARG A 60 31.90 -0.84 4.80
CA ARG A 60 31.45 0.55 4.90
C ARG A 60 31.33 1.18 3.51
N VAL A 61 30.12 1.57 3.17
CA VAL A 61 29.78 2.28 1.94
C VAL A 61 29.34 3.69 2.31
N HIS A 62 29.99 4.71 1.77
CA HIS A 62 29.72 6.11 2.08
C HIS A 62 29.66 6.96 0.81
N THR A 63 28.84 8.00 0.85
CA THR A 63 28.93 9.12 -0.08
C THR A 63 30.02 10.08 0.38
N SER A 64 31.05 10.30 -0.43
CA SER A 64 32.16 11.19 -0.07
C SER A 64 31.88 12.65 -0.41
N SER A 65 31.31 12.92 -1.60
CA SER A 65 30.93 14.25 -2.06
C SER A 65 29.90 14.16 -3.19
N ALA A 66 29.00 15.14 -3.27
CA ALA A 66 28.03 15.22 -4.34
C ALA A 66 28.66 15.89 -5.57
N ILE A 67 28.82 15.14 -6.67
CA ILE A 67 29.20 15.69 -7.96
C ILE A 67 27.94 15.96 -8.77
N THR A 68 27.65 17.22 -9.05
CA THR A 68 26.49 17.62 -9.83
C THR A 68 26.74 17.34 -11.31
N LYS A 69 26.20 16.23 -11.83
CA LYS A 69 26.34 15.82 -13.25
C LYS A 69 25.80 16.85 -14.25
N THR A 70 24.84 17.67 -13.84
CA THR A 70 24.27 18.74 -14.67
C THR A 70 25.28 19.80 -15.10
N SER A 71 26.38 19.97 -14.35
CA SER A 71 27.45 20.90 -14.72
C SER A 71 28.47 20.31 -15.71
N LEU A 72 28.47 18.98 -15.90
CA LEU A 72 29.46 18.27 -16.72
C LEU A 72 28.90 17.81 -18.07
N ASN A 73 27.59 17.69 -18.20
CA ASN A 73 26.93 17.33 -19.46
C ASN A 73 25.94 18.41 -19.85
N ASN A 74 26.09 19.01 -21.02
CA ASN A 74 25.08 19.81 -21.72
C ASN A 74 23.89 18.90 -22.11
N ILE A 75 23.30 18.18 -21.18
CA ILE A 75 22.08 17.45 -21.41
C ILE A 75 20.95 18.47 -21.31
N SER A 76 20.30 18.73 -22.43
CA SER A 76 19.06 19.48 -22.50
C SER A 76 18.16 19.03 -21.34
N THR A 77 17.96 19.94 -20.39
CA THR A 77 16.96 19.80 -19.35
C THR A 77 15.60 19.91 -19.99
N ASN A 78 15.15 18.85 -20.64
CA ASN A 78 13.73 18.69 -20.86
C ASN A 78 13.14 18.54 -19.46
N LYS A 79 12.54 19.62 -19.00
CA LYS A 79 11.64 19.70 -17.86
C LYS A 79 10.44 18.80 -18.17
N ASN A 80 10.62 17.50 -18.11
CA ASN A 80 9.51 16.58 -18.18
C ASN A 80 9.17 16.15 -16.77
N SER A 81 8.32 16.95 -16.19
CA SER A 81 7.02 16.62 -15.61
C SER A 81 6.77 15.09 -15.55
N PHE A 82 6.17 14.64 -14.49
CA PHE A 82 5.53 13.34 -14.30
C PHE A 82 4.46 12.99 -15.38
N SER A 83 4.33 13.76 -16.45
CA SER A 83 3.26 13.72 -17.44
C SER A 83 3.48 12.78 -18.64
N GLY A 84 4.58 12.04 -18.72
CA GLY A 84 4.75 10.99 -19.73
C GLY A 84 4.35 9.61 -19.13
N ASN A 85 3.32 8.97 -19.67
CA ASN A 85 2.87 7.65 -19.20
C ASN A 85 3.87 6.53 -19.50
N GLU A 86 4.82 6.71 -20.40
CA GLU A 86 5.79 5.70 -20.81
C GLU A 86 7.14 5.85 -20.13
N LEU A 87 7.72 4.70 -19.73
CA LEU A 87 9.09 4.63 -19.23
C LEU A 87 10.08 4.60 -20.39
N THR A 88 11.17 5.32 -20.28
CA THR A 88 12.25 5.24 -21.27
C THR A 88 12.95 3.86 -21.20
N LYS A 89 13.55 3.41 -22.31
CA LYS A 89 14.33 2.15 -22.33
C LYS A 89 15.42 2.10 -21.27
N LEU A 90 16.04 3.25 -20.97
CA LEU A 90 17.06 3.37 -19.92
C LEU A 90 16.45 3.15 -18.53
N GLU A 91 15.33 3.81 -18.23
CA GLU A 91 14.62 3.64 -16.96
C GLU A 91 14.17 2.20 -16.75
N VAL A 92 13.59 1.57 -17.77
CA VAL A 92 13.22 0.15 -17.74
C VAL A 92 14.42 -0.74 -17.41
N ARG A 93 15.58 -0.51 -18.04
CA ARG A 93 16.79 -1.28 -17.78
C ARG A 93 17.28 -1.12 -16.33
N GLU A 94 17.26 0.11 -15.81
CA GLU A 94 17.67 0.38 -14.43
C GLU A 94 16.69 -0.23 -13.43
N ILE A 95 15.39 -0.13 -13.67
CA ILE A 95 14.35 -0.74 -12.84
C ILE A 95 14.55 -2.26 -12.78
N LYS A 96 14.68 -2.91 -13.94
CA LYS A 96 14.89 -4.37 -14.01
C LYS A 96 16.09 -4.83 -13.20
N LYS A 97 17.21 -4.09 -13.23
CA LYS A 97 18.39 -4.41 -12.43
C LYS A 97 18.13 -4.31 -10.93
N ASN A 98 17.49 -3.22 -10.49
CA ASN A 98 17.16 -3.03 -9.07
C ASN A 98 16.15 -4.08 -8.58
N VAL A 99 15.09 -4.34 -9.35
CA VAL A 99 14.07 -5.34 -9.01
C VAL A 99 14.69 -6.74 -8.92
N LYS A 100 15.64 -7.09 -9.78
CA LYS A 100 16.32 -8.39 -9.69
C LYS A 100 17.15 -8.55 -8.42
N VAL A 101 17.80 -7.50 -7.96
CA VAL A 101 18.53 -7.51 -6.68
C VAL A 101 17.56 -7.60 -5.50
N LEU A 102 16.44 -6.85 -5.54
CA LEU A 102 15.38 -6.96 -4.54
C LEU A 102 14.73 -8.34 -4.51
N GLU A 103 14.47 -8.95 -5.66
CA GLU A 103 13.97 -10.33 -5.78
C GLU A 103 14.88 -11.32 -5.06
N ASN A 104 16.17 -11.30 -5.38
CA ASN A 104 17.17 -12.16 -4.74
C ASN A 104 17.26 -11.91 -3.23
N TRP A 105 17.11 -10.67 -2.81
CA TRP A 105 17.09 -10.30 -1.39
C TRP A 105 15.83 -10.84 -0.70
N LEU A 106 14.64 -10.67 -1.29
CA LEU A 106 13.38 -11.21 -0.77
C LEU A 106 13.37 -12.73 -0.69
N GLN A 107 13.96 -13.42 -1.67
CA GLN A 107 14.11 -14.89 -1.61
C GLN A 107 14.89 -15.38 -0.38
N ARG A 108 15.85 -14.58 0.11
CA ARG A 108 16.63 -14.89 1.31
C ARG A 108 15.98 -14.40 2.61
N LYS A 109 15.26 -13.29 2.56
CA LYS A 109 14.68 -12.62 3.74
C LYS A 109 13.19 -12.89 3.94
N GLY A 110 12.55 -13.64 3.03
CA GLY A 110 11.11 -13.87 3.01
C GLY A 110 10.33 -12.74 2.36
N ASP A 111 9.06 -12.98 2.07
CA ASP A 111 8.18 -12.11 1.28
C ASP A 111 8.07 -10.68 1.84
N ARG A 112 8.16 -10.53 3.13
CA ARG A 112 8.13 -9.22 3.83
C ARG A 112 9.52 -8.65 4.13
N GLY A 113 10.61 -9.31 3.71
CA GLY A 113 11.98 -8.88 4.01
C GLY A 113 12.31 -8.84 5.52
N ASN A 114 11.76 -9.75 6.30
CA ASN A 114 11.82 -9.80 7.78
C ASN A 114 11.15 -8.63 8.50
N TYR A 115 10.40 -7.76 7.80
CA TYR A 115 9.62 -6.72 8.48
C TYR A 115 8.42 -7.32 9.20
N THR A 116 8.09 -6.72 10.35
CA THR A 116 6.95 -7.16 11.18
C THR A 116 5.63 -7.12 10.41
N ASP A 117 4.76 -8.07 10.72
CA ASP A 117 3.38 -8.11 10.22
C ASP A 117 2.40 -7.29 11.08
N GLY A 118 2.91 -6.63 12.13
CA GLY A 118 2.08 -5.80 13.00
C GLY A 118 1.01 -6.56 13.75
N GLY A 119 1.27 -7.83 14.09
CA GLY A 119 0.34 -8.66 14.86
C GLY A 119 -0.92 -9.11 14.12
N ARG A 120 -0.92 -9.12 12.77
CA ARG A 120 -2.04 -9.65 11.97
C ARG A 120 -2.30 -11.11 12.29
N LYS A 121 -3.53 -11.43 12.69
CA LYS A 121 -4.00 -12.80 12.93
C LYS A 121 -4.49 -13.40 11.61
N ARG A 122 -3.55 -13.75 10.71
CA ARG A 122 -3.85 -14.33 9.39
C ARG A 122 -4.55 -15.68 9.49
N GLU A 123 -4.30 -16.42 10.55
CA GLU A 123 -4.95 -17.69 10.84
C GLU A 123 -6.48 -17.59 10.94
N ILE A 124 -7.00 -16.47 11.39
CA ILE A 124 -8.45 -16.22 11.42
C ILE A 124 -9.02 -16.15 10.00
N ILE A 125 -8.31 -15.50 9.09
CA ILE A 125 -8.72 -15.41 7.68
C ILE A 125 -8.76 -16.82 7.06
N GLU A 126 -7.74 -17.65 7.31
CA GLU A 126 -7.72 -19.03 6.82
C GLU A 126 -8.84 -19.88 7.43
N GLN A 127 -9.14 -19.71 8.71
CA GLN A 127 -10.28 -20.39 9.36
C GLN A 127 -11.62 -19.98 8.73
N LEU A 128 -11.82 -18.70 8.45
CA LEU A 128 -13.06 -18.20 7.83
C LEU A 128 -13.25 -18.70 6.40
N LYS A 129 -12.18 -18.92 5.64
CA LYS A 129 -12.25 -19.56 4.32
C LYS A 129 -12.81 -20.97 4.38
N ILE A 130 -12.46 -21.72 5.42
CA ILE A 130 -12.87 -23.12 5.60
C ILE A 130 -14.31 -23.19 6.13
N GLN A 131 -14.70 -22.27 7.00
CA GLN A 131 -16.01 -22.24 7.65
C GLN A 131 -17.07 -21.56 6.77
N LYS A 132 -17.49 -22.17 5.68
CA LYS A 132 -18.52 -21.66 4.76
C LYS A 132 -19.94 -21.50 5.36
N ASN A 133 -20.18 -21.78 6.65
CA ASN A 133 -21.49 -21.84 7.26
C ASN A 133 -21.65 -20.92 8.47
N TYR A 134 -21.60 -19.60 8.28
CA TYR A 134 -22.11 -18.68 9.29
C TYR A 134 -23.52 -18.21 8.96
N LEU A 135 -24.44 -18.38 9.90
CA LEU A 135 -25.78 -17.78 9.85
C LEU A 135 -25.66 -16.26 9.90
N ARG A 136 -25.97 -15.61 8.78
CA ARG A 136 -26.00 -14.15 8.67
C ARG A 136 -27.26 -13.61 9.34
N PHE A 137 -27.11 -12.88 10.43
CA PHE A 137 -28.19 -12.04 10.95
C PHE A 137 -28.07 -10.64 10.35
N HIS A 138 -28.80 -10.39 9.27
CA HIS A 138 -28.89 -9.07 8.66
C HIS A 138 -30.11 -8.31 9.17
N LYS A 139 -29.89 -7.22 9.92
CA LYS A 139 -30.86 -6.12 10.00
C LYS A 139 -30.55 -5.13 8.87
N GLY A 140 -30.94 -5.46 7.65
CA GLY A 140 -30.78 -4.58 6.50
C GLY A 140 -31.74 -3.39 6.58
N TRP A 141 -31.25 -2.20 6.32
CA TRP A 141 -32.07 -1.00 6.12
C TRP A 141 -32.75 -1.10 4.76
N GLY A 142 -34.10 -1.02 4.75
CA GLY A 142 -34.93 -1.42 3.61
C GLY A 142 -35.08 -0.39 2.50
N MET A 143 -34.12 0.50 2.20
CA MET A 143 -34.22 1.40 1.06
C MET A 143 -33.35 0.94 -0.11
N LYS A 144 -33.93 0.85 -1.31
CA LYS A 144 -33.19 0.81 -2.56
C LYS A 144 -32.66 2.22 -2.81
N SER A 145 -31.36 2.42 -2.71
CA SER A 145 -30.77 3.72 -3.05
C SER A 145 -30.89 3.95 -4.56
N SER A 146 -31.50 5.06 -4.95
CA SER A 146 -31.57 5.49 -6.36
C SER A 146 -30.26 6.12 -6.84
N ILE A 147 -29.37 6.52 -5.92
CA ILE A 147 -28.17 7.30 -6.24
C ILE A 147 -27.04 6.46 -6.87
N TYR A 148 -27.10 5.12 -6.78
CA TYR A 148 -26.09 4.20 -7.31
C TYR A 148 -26.60 3.35 -8.50
N ASN A 149 -27.50 3.88 -9.31
CA ASN A 149 -28.07 3.18 -10.48
C ASN A 149 -28.60 1.77 -10.13
N GLY A 150 -29.26 1.64 -8.99
CA GLY A 150 -29.83 0.39 -8.49
C GLY A 150 -28.84 -0.54 -7.78
N LYS A 151 -27.55 -0.23 -7.75
CA LYS A 151 -26.53 -0.94 -6.97
C LYS A 151 -26.67 -0.60 -5.49
N GLN A 152 -26.22 -1.51 -4.62
CA GLN A 152 -26.24 -1.35 -3.17
C GLN A 152 -24.84 -1.09 -2.64
N LEU A 153 -24.72 -0.15 -1.68
CA LEU A 153 -23.47 0.21 -1.02
C LEU A 153 -23.37 -0.45 0.36
N SER A 154 -22.26 -1.15 0.63
CA SER A 154 -21.82 -1.54 1.96
C SER A 154 -20.65 -0.68 2.40
N ILE A 155 -20.67 -0.19 3.64
CA ILE A 155 -19.54 0.54 4.24
C ILE A 155 -18.91 -0.32 5.32
N ILE A 156 -17.58 -0.53 5.24
CA ILE A 156 -16.80 -1.35 6.14
C ILE A 156 -15.92 -0.47 7.00
N ILE A 157 -16.02 -0.59 8.32
CA ILE A 157 -15.33 0.23 9.33
C ILE A 157 -14.67 -0.70 10.36
N PRO A 158 -13.39 -1.06 10.22
CA PRO A 158 -12.65 -1.67 11.32
C PRO A 158 -12.42 -0.65 12.43
N ALA A 159 -12.65 -1.04 13.68
CA ALA A 159 -12.57 -0.14 14.82
C ALA A 159 -11.88 -0.80 16.02
N GLN A 160 -10.96 -0.07 16.67
CA GLN A 160 -10.30 -0.48 17.91
C GLN A 160 -10.17 0.73 18.85
N ASN A 161 -10.96 0.74 19.93
CA ASN A 161 -10.96 1.81 20.93
C ASN A 161 -11.18 3.22 20.32
N GLU A 162 -12.31 3.37 19.62
CA GLU A 162 -12.67 4.60 18.90
C GLU A 162 -14.02 5.19 19.40
N GLU A 163 -14.34 5.04 20.71
CA GLU A 163 -15.59 5.57 21.29
C GLU A 163 -15.79 7.08 21.08
N ALA A 164 -14.68 7.83 20.99
CA ALA A 164 -14.72 9.28 20.78
C ALA A 164 -15.13 9.69 19.36
N THR A 165 -14.89 8.86 18.34
CA THR A 165 -14.98 9.20 16.92
C THR A 165 -16.03 8.40 16.16
N ILE A 166 -16.24 7.12 16.53
CA ILE A 166 -17.10 6.18 15.80
C ILE A 166 -18.51 6.69 15.54
N LYS A 167 -19.09 7.44 16.51
CA LYS A 167 -20.42 8.05 16.34
C LYS A 167 -20.46 8.98 15.12
N GLN A 168 -19.49 9.90 15.03
CA GLN A 168 -19.46 10.88 13.94
C GLN A 168 -19.13 10.20 12.60
N VAL A 169 -18.24 9.18 12.61
CA VAL A 169 -17.90 8.38 11.43
C VAL A 169 -19.16 7.72 10.86
N ILE A 170 -19.94 7.03 11.68
CA ILE A 170 -21.19 6.38 11.25
C ILE A 170 -22.22 7.40 10.75
N LEU A 171 -22.35 8.56 11.40
CA LEU A 171 -23.29 9.59 10.97
C LEU A 171 -22.92 10.22 9.63
N GLU A 172 -21.64 10.47 9.36
CA GLU A 172 -21.20 10.94 8.04
C GLU A 172 -21.39 9.87 6.97
N ALA A 173 -21.01 8.63 7.27
CA ALA A 173 -21.17 7.49 6.37
C ALA A 173 -22.63 7.27 5.93
N ARG A 174 -23.59 7.52 6.81
CA ARG A 174 -25.03 7.40 6.49
C ARG A 174 -25.53 8.37 5.45
N LYS A 175 -24.94 9.56 5.36
CA LYS A 175 -25.39 10.60 4.44
C LYS A 175 -25.24 10.22 2.97
N ILE A 176 -24.43 9.17 2.66
CA ILE A 176 -24.31 8.61 1.30
C ILE A 176 -25.21 7.38 1.08
N GLU A 177 -26.26 7.22 1.88
CA GLU A 177 -27.34 6.23 1.74
C GLU A 177 -26.86 4.78 1.55
N PRO A 178 -25.98 4.24 2.46
CA PRO A 178 -25.56 2.85 2.35
C PRO A 178 -26.72 1.89 2.67
N LYS A 179 -26.70 0.71 2.03
CA LYS A 179 -27.58 -0.41 2.39
C LYS A 179 -27.27 -0.94 3.77
N GLU A 180 -25.99 -0.93 4.14
CA GLU A 180 -25.48 -1.36 5.44
C GLU A 180 -24.19 -0.66 5.81
N ILE A 181 -23.95 -0.55 7.11
CA ILE A 181 -22.67 -0.16 7.69
C ILE A 181 -22.23 -1.33 8.56
N ILE A 182 -21.08 -1.89 8.27
CA ILE A 182 -20.48 -3.01 9.02
C ILE A 182 -19.31 -2.46 9.83
N VAL A 183 -19.41 -2.57 11.16
CA VAL A 183 -18.33 -2.21 12.08
C VAL A 183 -17.69 -3.50 12.60
N VAL A 184 -16.42 -3.69 12.34
CA VAL A 184 -15.65 -4.83 12.84
C VAL A 184 -14.86 -4.38 14.07
N ILE A 185 -15.31 -4.80 15.24
CA ILE A 185 -14.67 -4.52 16.53
C ILE A 185 -13.43 -5.41 16.67
N ASN A 186 -12.28 -4.77 16.76
CA ASN A 186 -10.95 -5.36 16.71
C ASN A 186 -10.30 -5.31 18.11
N GLY A 187 -10.86 -6.05 19.08
CA GLY A 187 -10.35 -6.08 20.46
C GLY A 187 -10.56 -4.76 21.21
N SER A 188 -11.68 -4.07 20.99
CA SER A 188 -11.99 -2.86 21.75
C SER A 188 -12.41 -3.17 23.18
N THR A 189 -11.97 -2.33 24.12
CA THR A 189 -12.28 -2.40 25.55
C THR A 189 -13.10 -1.21 26.04
N ASP A 190 -13.39 -0.24 25.16
CA ASP A 190 -14.19 0.95 25.39
C ASP A 190 -15.63 0.78 24.86
N ARG A 191 -16.37 1.86 24.77
CA ARG A 191 -17.77 1.84 24.31
C ARG A 191 -17.96 1.83 22.80
N THR A 192 -16.92 1.58 22.01
CA THR A 192 -17.00 1.55 20.52
C THR A 192 -18.09 0.58 20.05
N GLU A 193 -18.15 -0.63 20.62
CA GLU A 193 -19.17 -1.63 20.28
C GLU A 193 -20.58 -1.15 20.60
N GLU A 194 -20.80 -0.67 21.80
CA GLU A 194 -22.10 -0.18 22.27
C GLU A 194 -22.64 0.94 21.38
N ILE A 195 -21.81 1.96 21.13
CA ILE A 195 -22.16 3.10 20.28
C ILE A 195 -22.51 2.65 18.86
N SER A 196 -21.75 1.75 18.28
CA SER A 196 -21.99 1.24 16.94
C SER A 196 -23.35 0.51 16.83
N LYS A 197 -23.67 -0.33 17.82
CA LYS A 197 -24.97 -1.03 17.93
C LYS A 197 -26.14 -0.05 18.09
N GLN A 198 -26.00 0.93 18.97
CA GLN A 198 -27.03 1.96 19.21
C GLN A 198 -27.33 2.74 17.93
N LEU A 199 -26.33 2.99 17.13
CA LEU A 199 -26.49 3.64 15.83
C LEU A 199 -27.00 2.69 14.74
N GLY A 200 -27.29 1.42 15.01
CA GLY A 200 -27.87 0.45 14.08
C GLY A 200 -26.89 -0.07 13.03
N ALA A 201 -25.58 0.01 13.25
CA ALA A 201 -24.62 -0.67 12.43
C ALA A 201 -24.69 -2.20 12.64
N THR A 202 -24.35 -2.98 11.61
CA THR A 202 -24.04 -4.40 11.77
C THR A 202 -22.69 -4.51 12.46
N VAL A 203 -22.64 -5.14 13.65
CA VAL A 203 -21.42 -5.20 14.45
C VAL A 203 -20.89 -6.61 14.54
N ILE A 204 -19.64 -6.82 14.11
CA ILE A 204 -18.91 -8.08 14.23
C ILE A 204 -17.85 -7.89 15.31
N VAL A 205 -17.87 -8.74 16.35
CA VAL A 205 -17.04 -8.54 17.54
C VAL A 205 -15.96 -9.61 17.65
N TYR A 206 -14.72 -9.17 17.72
CA TYR A 206 -13.58 -9.97 18.12
C TYR A 206 -13.05 -9.43 19.46
N GLN A 207 -12.93 -10.32 20.44
CA GLN A 207 -12.47 -9.94 21.79
C GLN A 207 -10.98 -9.60 21.83
N GLU A 208 -10.21 -10.22 20.95
CA GLU A 208 -8.78 -9.98 20.83
C GLU A 208 -8.46 -9.12 19.60
N ALA A 209 -7.38 -8.33 19.69
CA ALA A 209 -6.91 -7.55 18.57
C ALA A 209 -6.47 -8.45 17.40
N LEU A 210 -7.01 -8.18 16.21
CA LEU A 210 -6.74 -8.93 14.99
C LEU A 210 -5.51 -8.42 14.22
N GLY A 211 -5.01 -7.25 14.59
CA GLY A 211 -4.00 -6.52 13.84
C GLY A 211 -4.60 -5.72 12.67
N HIS A 212 -3.72 -5.10 11.88
CA HIS A 212 -4.13 -4.23 10.77
C HIS A 212 -4.78 -5.02 9.64
N ASP A 213 -5.76 -4.40 8.98
CA ASP A 213 -6.44 -4.83 7.75
C ASP A 213 -7.26 -6.12 7.85
N VAL A 214 -7.06 -6.99 8.88
CA VAL A 214 -7.85 -8.21 9.08
C VAL A 214 -9.33 -7.89 9.21
N GLY A 215 -9.68 -6.83 9.94
CA GLY A 215 -11.05 -6.35 10.06
C GLY A 215 -11.67 -5.91 8.72
N ARG A 216 -10.87 -5.40 7.77
CA ARG A 216 -11.35 -5.06 6.42
C ARG A 216 -11.75 -6.30 5.64
N ALA A 217 -10.92 -7.35 5.68
CA ALA A 217 -11.21 -8.63 5.03
C ALA A 217 -12.48 -9.29 5.61
N ILE A 218 -12.63 -9.30 6.93
CA ILE A 218 -13.81 -9.84 7.62
C ILE A 218 -15.08 -9.06 7.22
N GLY A 219 -15.02 -7.73 7.29
CA GLY A 219 -16.16 -6.89 6.90
C GLY A 219 -16.53 -7.06 5.42
N ALA A 220 -15.55 -7.23 4.54
CA ALA A 220 -15.78 -7.48 3.12
C ALA A 220 -16.43 -8.84 2.85
N GLN A 221 -16.07 -9.88 3.62
CA GLN A 221 -16.70 -11.20 3.56
C GLN A 221 -18.20 -11.12 3.87
N GLU A 222 -18.55 -10.36 4.90
CA GLU A 222 -19.93 -10.23 5.38
C GLU A 222 -20.76 -9.23 4.60
N ALA A 223 -20.15 -8.33 3.85
CA ALA A 223 -20.85 -7.32 3.08
C ALA A 223 -21.70 -7.93 1.95
N ILE A 224 -22.89 -7.35 1.71
CA ILE A 224 -23.84 -7.79 0.67
C ILE A 224 -23.97 -6.82 -0.50
N GLY A 225 -23.42 -5.60 -0.38
CA GLY A 225 -23.55 -4.55 -1.40
C GLY A 225 -22.74 -4.86 -2.66
N ASP A 226 -23.13 -4.22 -3.75
CA ASP A 226 -22.43 -4.26 -5.05
C ASP A 226 -21.17 -3.39 -5.05
N ILE A 227 -21.17 -2.38 -4.17
CA ILE A 227 -20.08 -1.43 -3.93
C ILE A 227 -19.68 -1.55 -2.49
N LEU A 228 -18.37 -1.72 -2.22
CA LEU A 228 -17.84 -1.76 -0.88
C LEU A 228 -16.93 -0.56 -0.66
N LEU A 229 -17.29 0.31 0.30
CA LEU A 229 -16.47 1.46 0.71
C LEU A 229 -15.77 1.12 2.03
N PHE A 230 -14.47 1.35 2.09
CA PHE A 230 -13.64 1.14 3.27
C PHE A 230 -13.19 2.49 3.84
N ILE A 231 -13.45 2.69 5.14
CA ILE A 231 -13.03 3.88 5.89
C ILE A 231 -12.52 3.45 7.27
N ASP A 232 -11.67 4.27 7.88
CA ASP A 232 -11.21 4.04 9.24
C ASP A 232 -12.15 4.69 10.27
N ALA A 233 -12.06 4.27 11.53
CA ALA A 233 -12.93 4.70 12.60
C ALA A 233 -12.41 5.92 13.39
N ASP A 234 -11.16 6.34 13.18
CA ASP A 234 -10.44 7.30 14.02
C ASP A 234 -10.72 8.78 13.67
N PHE A 235 -11.35 9.06 12.52
CA PHE A 235 -11.89 10.38 12.17
C PHE A 235 -13.01 10.29 11.14
N ALA A 236 -13.94 11.24 11.20
CA ALA A 236 -15.06 11.29 10.26
C ALA A 236 -14.64 11.96 8.95
N ILE A 237 -14.86 11.28 7.82
CA ILE A 237 -14.69 11.83 6.49
C ILE A 237 -16.04 12.40 6.04
N PRO A 238 -16.11 13.67 5.60
CA PRO A 238 -17.36 14.25 5.10
C PRO A 238 -17.99 13.43 3.97
N ALA A 239 -19.29 13.27 3.98
CA ALA A 239 -20.03 12.51 2.97
C ALA A 239 -19.73 12.96 1.52
N LYS A 240 -19.54 14.27 1.30
CA LYS A 240 -19.16 14.84 0.00
C LYS A 240 -17.83 14.31 -0.55
N ASP A 241 -16.93 13.88 0.35
CA ASP A 241 -15.60 13.35 -0.01
C ASP A 241 -15.60 11.82 -0.11
N LEU A 242 -16.63 11.14 0.42
CA LEU A 242 -16.87 9.70 0.26
C LEU A 242 -17.62 9.38 -1.04
N HIS A 243 -18.58 10.20 -1.42
CA HIS A 243 -19.45 9.99 -2.58
C HIS A 243 -18.69 9.84 -3.91
N PRO A 244 -17.65 10.62 -4.23
CA PRO A 244 -16.94 10.48 -5.49
C PRO A 244 -16.32 9.08 -5.71
N LEU A 245 -15.85 8.43 -4.63
CA LEU A 245 -15.26 7.09 -4.70
C LEU A 245 -16.33 6.02 -5.02
N THR A 246 -17.48 6.11 -4.37
CA THR A 246 -18.60 5.18 -4.61
C THR A 246 -19.23 5.41 -5.98
N GLN A 247 -19.29 6.67 -6.42
CA GLN A 247 -19.80 7.03 -7.75
C GLN A 247 -18.88 6.47 -8.85
N ALA A 248 -17.55 6.58 -8.71
CA ALA A 248 -16.61 6.01 -9.67
C ALA A 248 -16.82 4.49 -9.85
N VAL A 249 -17.06 3.76 -8.75
CA VAL A 249 -17.37 2.33 -8.83
C VAL A 249 -18.74 2.09 -9.47
N THR A 250 -19.73 2.96 -9.21
CA THR A 250 -21.02 2.92 -9.91
C THR A 250 -20.83 3.04 -11.42
N ASP A 251 -19.92 3.91 -11.85
CA ASP A 251 -19.63 4.24 -13.25
C ASP A 251 -18.64 3.27 -13.92
N GLY A 252 -18.22 2.19 -13.22
CA GLY A 252 -17.47 1.09 -13.82
C GLY A 252 -15.99 1.05 -13.49
N VAL A 253 -15.50 1.85 -12.55
CA VAL A 253 -14.19 1.62 -11.92
C VAL A 253 -14.31 0.41 -11.00
N ASP A 254 -13.34 -0.49 -11.01
CA ASP A 254 -13.34 -1.66 -10.13
C ASP A 254 -12.72 -1.36 -8.75
N ILE A 255 -11.67 -0.52 -8.71
CA ILE A 255 -11.07 -0.02 -7.47
C ILE A 255 -10.87 1.49 -7.60
N ALA A 256 -11.59 2.26 -6.79
CA ALA A 256 -11.46 3.71 -6.65
C ALA A 256 -10.57 4.05 -5.44
N LEU A 257 -9.40 4.62 -5.68
CA LEU A 257 -8.41 4.97 -4.66
C LEU A 257 -8.49 6.45 -4.28
N ASN A 258 -8.13 6.75 -3.01
CA ASN A 258 -7.83 8.10 -2.58
C ASN A 258 -6.63 8.66 -3.38
N ASP A 259 -6.83 9.78 -4.07
CA ASP A 259 -5.78 10.41 -4.91
C ASP A 259 -4.80 11.25 -4.08
N LEU A 260 -3.93 10.58 -3.35
CA LEU A 260 -2.89 11.23 -2.55
C LEU A 260 -1.79 11.92 -3.39
N ASN A 261 -1.82 11.80 -4.73
CA ASN A 261 -0.85 12.42 -5.63
C ASN A 261 -0.93 13.95 -5.61
N LEU A 262 -2.12 14.49 -5.35
CA LEU A 262 -2.37 15.94 -5.34
C LEU A 262 -1.66 16.69 -4.20
N ASN A 263 -1.19 15.98 -3.17
CA ASN A 263 -0.54 16.60 -1.99
C ASN A 263 0.90 16.09 -1.76
N LEU A 264 1.58 15.65 -2.81
CA LEU A 264 2.96 15.19 -2.70
C LEU A 264 3.92 16.34 -2.44
N ARG A 265 4.78 16.18 -1.43
CA ARG A 265 5.88 17.09 -1.12
C ARG A 265 7.21 16.39 -1.37
N PHE A 266 8.19 17.13 -1.86
CA PHE A 266 9.55 16.62 -2.05
C PHE A 266 10.48 17.14 -0.95
N PRO A 267 11.43 16.30 -0.46
CA PRO A 267 11.65 14.90 -0.83
C PRO A 267 10.48 14.01 -0.41
N LEU A 268 10.16 12.99 -1.22
CA LEU A 268 9.07 12.06 -0.92
C LEU A 268 9.30 11.35 0.43
N TYR A 269 8.25 11.29 1.23
CA TYR A 269 8.24 10.46 2.43
C TYR A 269 8.40 8.97 2.07
N ILE A 270 9.12 8.22 2.91
CA ILE A 270 9.53 6.84 2.57
C ILE A 270 8.34 5.93 2.22
N VAL A 271 7.22 6.04 2.90
CA VAL A 271 6.00 5.28 2.61
C VAL A 271 5.51 5.54 1.17
N ASN A 272 5.56 6.80 0.72
CA ASN A 272 5.18 7.17 -0.64
C ASN A 272 6.15 6.61 -1.70
N ILE A 273 7.42 6.45 -1.33
CA ILE A 273 8.42 5.80 -2.18
C ILE A 273 8.08 4.33 -2.40
N TYR A 274 7.69 3.60 -1.35
CA TYR A 274 7.27 2.19 -1.47
C TYR A 274 5.98 2.02 -2.27
N LYS A 275 4.97 2.89 -2.04
CA LYS A 275 3.75 2.92 -2.85
C LYS A 275 4.05 3.10 -4.33
N TYR A 276 4.86 4.10 -4.66
CA TYR A 276 5.23 4.40 -6.04
C TYR A 276 6.07 3.29 -6.66
N MET A 277 7.01 2.71 -5.93
CA MET A 277 7.80 1.56 -6.35
C MET A 277 6.91 0.39 -6.80
N LEU A 278 5.91 0.03 -5.99
CA LEU A 278 5.00 -1.07 -6.28
C LEU A 278 4.14 -0.80 -7.53
N ASN A 279 3.59 0.42 -7.65
CA ASN A 279 2.80 0.80 -8.82
C ASN A 279 3.62 0.79 -10.11
N ILE A 280 4.88 1.27 -10.06
CA ILE A 280 5.79 1.16 -11.21
C ILE A 280 6.07 -0.30 -11.55
N ALA A 281 6.31 -1.17 -10.56
CA ALA A 281 6.53 -2.59 -10.78
C ALA A 281 5.34 -3.26 -11.48
N CYS A 282 4.13 -2.83 -11.15
CA CYS A 282 2.88 -3.27 -11.79
C CYS A 282 2.63 -2.64 -13.17
N ASN A 283 3.53 -1.80 -13.68
CA ASN A 283 3.33 -1.00 -14.90
C ASN A 283 2.14 -0.02 -14.80
N ARG A 284 1.89 0.51 -13.59
CA ARG A 284 0.82 1.48 -13.29
C ARG A 284 1.39 2.76 -12.68
N LYS A 285 2.32 3.39 -13.44
CA LYS A 285 2.92 4.68 -13.08
C LYS A 285 1.87 5.78 -12.90
N ASP A 286 0.78 5.69 -13.62
CA ASP A 286 -0.38 6.57 -13.56
C ASP A 286 -1.00 6.65 -12.16
N LEU A 287 -0.96 5.57 -11.39
CA LEU A 287 -1.45 5.54 -10.01
C LEU A 287 -0.57 6.35 -9.03
N GLY A 288 0.69 6.68 -9.41
CA GLY A 288 1.58 7.43 -8.52
C GLY A 288 1.74 6.75 -7.16
N VAL A 289 1.28 7.41 -6.10
CA VAL A 289 1.25 6.89 -4.72
C VAL A 289 -0.12 6.35 -4.28
N GLY A 290 -1.05 6.18 -5.22
CA GLY A 290 -2.36 5.56 -4.96
C GLY A 290 -2.20 4.13 -4.45
N SER A 291 -2.89 3.78 -3.37
CA SER A 291 -2.72 2.47 -2.73
C SER A 291 -3.94 2.09 -1.90
N LEU A 292 -4.31 0.80 -1.94
CA LEU A 292 -5.35 0.22 -1.07
C LEU A 292 -4.97 0.22 0.43
N VAL A 293 -3.70 0.47 0.76
CA VAL A 293 -3.31 0.72 2.16
C VAL A 293 -3.94 2.00 2.69
N ALA A 294 -4.16 2.98 1.81
CA ALA A 294 -4.78 4.24 2.18
C ALA A 294 -6.31 4.16 2.11
N VAL A 295 -6.97 4.78 3.07
CA VAL A 295 -8.42 4.99 3.07
C VAL A 295 -8.71 6.47 2.79
N PRO A 296 -9.95 6.83 2.38
CA PRO A 296 -11.00 5.93 1.89
C PRO A 296 -10.67 5.29 0.54
N HIS A 297 -11.21 4.12 0.27
CA HIS A 297 -11.21 3.52 -1.06
C HIS A 297 -12.50 2.70 -1.25
N ALA A 298 -12.90 2.50 -2.51
CA ALA A 298 -14.06 1.69 -2.82
C ALA A 298 -13.69 0.58 -3.82
N ILE A 299 -14.37 -0.58 -3.70
CA ILE A 299 -14.12 -1.78 -4.53
C ILE A 299 -15.46 -2.29 -5.04
N SER A 300 -15.54 -2.67 -6.33
CA SER A 300 -16.71 -3.34 -6.89
C SER A 300 -16.82 -4.78 -6.36
N ARG A 301 -18.05 -5.27 -6.16
CA ARG A 301 -18.31 -6.68 -5.80
C ARG A 301 -17.62 -7.64 -6.76
N LYS A 302 -17.72 -7.37 -8.07
CA LYS A 302 -17.08 -8.16 -9.11
C LYS A 302 -15.56 -8.29 -8.90
N CYS A 303 -14.89 -7.19 -8.62
CA CYS A 303 -13.45 -7.21 -8.35
C CYS A 303 -13.14 -7.97 -7.06
N LEU A 304 -13.88 -7.72 -5.98
CA LEU A 304 -13.68 -8.40 -4.71
C LEU A 304 -13.82 -9.92 -4.81
N GLU A 305 -14.81 -10.40 -5.56
CA GLU A 305 -15.01 -11.83 -5.81
C GLU A 305 -13.86 -12.43 -6.63
N GLY A 306 -13.34 -11.72 -7.62
CA GLY A 306 -12.21 -12.17 -8.40
C GLY A 306 -10.91 -12.22 -7.60
N ILE A 307 -10.56 -11.14 -6.91
CA ILE A 307 -9.31 -11.11 -6.10
C ILE A 307 -9.40 -11.93 -4.81
N GLY A 308 -10.62 -12.21 -4.33
CA GLY A 308 -10.90 -12.82 -3.02
C GLY A 308 -10.89 -11.80 -1.88
N TRP A 309 -11.94 -11.79 -1.06
CA TRP A 309 -12.07 -10.90 0.11
C TRP A 309 -10.92 -11.06 1.10
N ASP A 310 -10.38 -12.26 1.18
CA ASP A 310 -9.26 -12.62 2.05
C ASP A 310 -7.98 -11.85 1.73
N THR A 311 -7.76 -11.49 0.47
CA THR A 311 -6.55 -10.72 0.07
C THR A 311 -6.50 -9.33 0.72
N LEU A 312 -7.64 -8.80 1.18
CA LEU A 312 -7.71 -7.48 1.81
C LEU A 312 -6.99 -7.40 3.17
N HIS A 313 -6.67 -8.54 3.82
CA HIS A 313 -5.82 -8.51 5.00
C HIS A 313 -4.37 -8.09 4.68
N THR A 314 -3.98 -8.13 3.41
CA THR A 314 -2.74 -7.56 2.88
C THR A 314 -3.08 -6.71 1.65
N SER A 315 -3.49 -5.49 1.89
CA SER A 315 -4.02 -4.56 0.88
C SER A 315 -3.13 -4.39 -0.36
N CYS A 316 -1.79 -4.50 -0.19
CA CYS A 316 -0.85 -4.45 -1.32
C CYS A 316 -0.97 -5.68 -2.24
N ILE A 317 -1.20 -6.88 -1.70
CA ILE A 317 -1.46 -8.08 -2.52
C ILE A 317 -2.79 -7.93 -3.27
N ALA A 318 -3.84 -7.46 -2.59
CA ALA A 318 -5.14 -7.21 -3.22
C ALA A 318 -5.03 -6.27 -4.43
N GLN A 319 -4.29 -5.17 -4.28
CA GLN A 319 -4.06 -4.22 -5.37
C GLN A 319 -3.27 -4.84 -6.53
N VAL A 320 -2.17 -5.53 -6.23
CA VAL A 320 -1.35 -6.21 -7.25
C VAL A 320 -2.17 -7.24 -8.01
N LYS A 321 -2.95 -8.06 -7.28
CA LYS A 321 -3.80 -9.08 -7.88
C LYS A 321 -4.85 -8.46 -8.79
N ALA A 322 -5.54 -7.42 -8.35
CA ALA A 322 -6.52 -6.70 -9.17
C ALA A 322 -5.90 -6.16 -10.46
N ILE A 323 -4.70 -5.57 -10.38
CA ILE A 323 -3.99 -5.07 -11.57
C ILE A 323 -3.62 -6.21 -12.53
N LEU A 324 -3.11 -7.33 -12.00
CA LEU A 324 -2.71 -8.49 -12.81
C LEU A 324 -3.89 -9.15 -13.52
N GLU A 325 -5.05 -9.18 -12.88
CA GLU A 325 -6.29 -9.71 -13.44
C GLU A 325 -7.03 -8.72 -14.36
N GLY A 326 -6.47 -7.51 -14.57
CA GLY A 326 -6.99 -6.52 -15.52
C GLY A 326 -8.16 -5.69 -15.00
N TYR A 327 -8.41 -5.66 -13.70
CA TYR A 327 -9.42 -4.79 -13.10
C TYR A 327 -9.03 -3.31 -13.23
N LYS A 328 -10.05 -2.46 -13.41
CA LYS A 328 -9.87 -1.03 -13.57
C LYS A 328 -9.61 -0.36 -12.23
N VAL A 329 -8.34 -0.04 -11.95
CA VAL A 329 -7.87 0.64 -10.72
C VAL A 329 -7.56 2.09 -11.04
N GLU A 330 -8.16 3.06 -10.34
CA GLU A 330 -7.98 4.49 -10.59
C GLU A 330 -7.83 5.29 -9.28
N CYS A 331 -7.01 6.35 -9.32
CA CYS A 331 -7.04 7.42 -8.33
C CYS A 331 -8.17 8.39 -8.70
N VAL A 332 -9.14 8.60 -7.79
CA VAL A 332 -10.42 9.23 -8.14
C VAL A 332 -10.61 10.59 -7.50
N HIS A 333 -10.41 10.66 -6.20
CA HIS A 333 -10.69 11.86 -5.41
C HIS A 333 -9.70 12.00 -4.27
N TYR A 334 -9.23 13.23 -4.03
CA TYR A 334 -8.34 13.52 -2.91
C TYR A 334 -9.11 13.73 -1.62
N VAL A 335 -8.78 12.94 -0.61
CA VAL A 335 -9.24 13.12 0.77
C VAL A 335 -8.02 13.30 1.67
N ASP A 336 -7.95 14.42 2.37
CA ASP A 336 -6.87 14.67 3.33
C ASP A 336 -7.06 13.80 4.58
N VAL A 337 -6.30 12.74 4.65
CA VAL A 337 -6.29 11.81 5.79
C VAL A 337 -5.12 12.05 6.75
N MET A 338 -4.18 12.92 6.37
CA MET A 338 -3.00 13.18 7.18
C MET A 338 -3.26 14.17 8.30
N LYS A 339 -4.03 15.23 7.99
CA LYS A 339 -4.33 16.29 8.95
C LYS A 339 -5.24 15.84 10.10
N PRO A 340 -6.35 15.10 9.85
CA PRO A 340 -7.24 14.64 10.91
C PRO A 340 -6.71 13.39 11.63
N ASN A 341 -5.71 12.69 11.08
CA ASN A 341 -5.22 11.43 11.65
C ASN A 341 -4.61 11.64 13.03
N ARG A 342 -5.06 10.85 14.00
CA ARG A 342 -4.56 10.86 15.37
C ARG A 342 -3.11 10.39 15.43
N ILE A 343 -2.24 11.20 16.04
CA ILE A 343 -0.87 10.80 16.32
C ILE A 343 -0.87 9.79 17.47
N ARG A 344 -0.37 8.58 17.18
CA ARG A 344 -0.10 7.52 18.17
C ARG A 344 1.41 7.44 18.35
N PRO A 345 1.99 7.97 19.46
CA PRO A 345 3.44 8.08 19.60
C PRO A 345 4.19 6.77 19.40
N HIS A 346 3.68 5.66 19.95
CA HIS A 346 4.29 4.33 19.84
C HIS A 346 4.27 3.76 18.41
N GLU A 347 3.39 4.24 17.52
CA GLU A 347 3.30 3.83 16.13
C GLU A 347 4.05 4.77 15.17
N HIS A 348 4.05 6.07 15.48
CA HIS A 348 4.49 7.11 14.55
C HIS A 348 5.88 7.67 14.83
N PHE A 349 6.48 7.33 15.98
CA PHE A 349 7.82 7.79 16.32
C PHE A 349 8.76 6.61 16.63
N ALA A 350 10.03 6.79 16.31
CA ALA A 350 11.12 5.91 16.70
C ALA A 350 12.36 6.75 17.04
N THR A 351 13.11 6.29 18.03
CA THR A 351 14.40 6.91 18.41
C THR A 351 15.50 6.58 17.41
N ILE A 352 15.44 5.39 16.82
CA ILE A 352 16.40 4.90 15.83
C ILE A 352 15.62 4.17 14.73
N GLY A 353 15.98 4.41 13.48
CA GLY A 353 15.36 3.74 12.34
C GLY A 353 13.98 4.30 11.96
N HIS A 354 13.15 3.48 11.39
CA HIS A 354 11.78 3.83 11.01
C HIS A 354 10.78 3.51 12.13
N PRO A 355 9.73 4.33 12.28
CA PRO A 355 8.60 4.04 13.17
C PRO A 355 7.91 2.71 12.85
N PRO A 356 7.27 2.04 13.84
CA PRO A 356 6.57 0.76 13.62
C PRO A 356 5.56 0.78 12.48
N ALA A 357 4.77 1.86 12.34
CA ALA A 357 3.84 2.01 11.23
C ALA A 357 4.54 2.02 9.86
N VAL A 358 5.70 2.67 9.75
CA VAL A 358 6.50 2.67 8.51
C VAL A 358 7.05 1.28 8.21
N LEU A 359 7.59 0.58 9.22
CA LEU A 359 8.12 -0.78 9.05
C LEU A 359 7.03 -1.76 8.56
N ARG A 360 5.83 -1.67 9.14
CA ARG A 360 4.68 -2.46 8.71
C ARG A 360 4.30 -2.19 7.27
N ILE A 361 4.14 -0.92 6.89
CA ILE A 361 3.78 -0.52 5.53
C ILE A 361 4.88 -0.91 4.53
N THR A 362 6.15 -0.80 4.91
CA THR A 362 7.28 -1.29 4.12
C THR A 362 7.15 -2.78 3.83
N GLY A 363 6.93 -3.59 4.88
CA GLY A 363 6.71 -5.03 4.75
C GLY A 363 5.53 -5.37 3.83
N ASP A 364 4.42 -4.64 3.91
CA ASP A 364 3.25 -4.83 3.04
C ASP A 364 3.55 -4.59 1.56
N HIS A 365 4.33 -3.55 1.25
CA HIS A 365 4.69 -3.25 -0.14
C HIS A 365 5.72 -4.25 -0.69
N LEU A 366 6.64 -4.73 0.15
CA LEU A 366 7.58 -5.79 -0.24
C LEU A 366 6.85 -7.12 -0.46
N GLU A 367 5.85 -7.43 0.36
CA GLU A 367 5.01 -8.61 0.19
C GLU A 367 4.19 -8.52 -1.12
N GLY A 368 3.65 -7.34 -1.44
CA GLY A 368 3.02 -7.06 -2.73
C GLY A 368 3.97 -7.22 -3.91
N LEU A 369 5.22 -6.74 -3.78
CA LEU A 369 6.25 -6.93 -4.80
C LEU A 369 6.63 -8.41 -4.95
N SER A 370 6.79 -9.14 -3.84
CA SER A 370 7.08 -10.58 -3.86
C SER A 370 5.95 -11.36 -4.55
N TYR A 371 4.69 -11.01 -4.25
CA TYR A 371 3.52 -11.60 -4.92
C TYR A 371 3.58 -11.35 -6.44
N LEU A 372 3.83 -10.12 -6.87
CA LEU A 372 3.99 -9.77 -8.29
C LEU A 372 5.06 -10.62 -8.98
N LEU A 373 6.24 -10.74 -8.35
CA LEU A 373 7.38 -11.47 -8.92
C LEU A 373 7.13 -12.98 -9.03
N LYS A 374 6.32 -13.55 -8.15
CA LYS A 374 5.91 -14.97 -8.20
C LYS A 374 4.86 -15.26 -9.27
N HIS A 375 4.00 -14.30 -9.60
CA HIS A 375 2.85 -14.49 -10.49
C HIS A 375 3.05 -13.90 -11.89
N ARG A 376 4.11 -13.15 -12.13
CA ARG A 376 4.46 -12.61 -13.43
C ARG A 376 5.90 -12.92 -13.79
N ASN A 377 6.12 -13.41 -15.01
CA ASN A 377 7.48 -13.66 -15.47
C ASN A 377 8.28 -12.35 -15.45
N PHE A 378 9.47 -12.36 -14.86
CA PHE A 378 10.35 -11.19 -14.77
C PHE A 378 10.65 -10.55 -16.14
N LYS A 379 10.68 -11.37 -17.23
CA LYS A 379 10.89 -10.88 -18.60
C LYS A 379 9.73 -10.00 -19.07
N ASP A 380 8.53 -10.29 -18.61
CA ASP A 380 7.28 -9.60 -18.99
C ASP A 380 6.99 -8.36 -18.12
N LEU A 381 7.75 -8.18 -17.02
CA LEU A 381 7.75 -6.95 -16.28
C LEU A 381 8.34 -5.83 -17.15
N PHE A 382 7.60 -4.74 -17.32
CA PHE A 382 8.02 -3.59 -18.13
C PHE A 382 8.19 -3.89 -19.65
N LEU A 383 7.40 -4.82 -20.20
CA LEU A 383 7.17 -4.88 -21.65
C LEU A 383 6.15 -3.81 -22.02
N PHE A 384 6.57 -2.86 -22.85
CA PHE A 384 5.76 -1.80 -23.43
C PHE A 384 5.55 -2.07 -24.90
#